data_c5a53fb04ce1babf65a33d3efe928a42
#
_entry.id   c5a53fb04ce1babf65a33d3efe928a42
#
_cell.length_a   1.000
_cell.length_b   1.000
_cell.length_c   1.000
_cell.angle_alpha   90.00
_cell.angle_beta   90.00
_cell.angle_gamma   90.00
#
_symmetry.space_group_name_H-M   'P 1'
#
loop_
_entity.id
_entity.type
_entity.pdbx_description
1 polymer ?
#
loop_
_entity_poly.entity_id
_entity_poly.type
_entity_poly.pdbx_seq_one_letter_code
_entity_poly.pdbx_strand_id
1 'polypeptide(L)'
;MNAPLMPASPANAPAASRSPELSRVLVTGGTGFLGRRLVERLLAAGRSVTILGRTPAPELEKRGVLFIRASLDDASAVQAACAGITTIFHTAAKVGVWGRYDDFFRTNVLGTRALLAGAREHGVRHFIHTSTPSVVYNGRALVGADESLPLTTACPSPYPLTKAIAEREVLTAHSSSLRTVALRPHLIWGVGDPHLVPRVLARARAGRLRIVGAGQNQVDMVHVENAVDAHLLAEYALTQCHPLGDTLDNAKKNQCHPLGDTRGGETMRAEPVQRPAMSPPSVGGRAYFITNGEPVYLWAWINELLVALGEPPVTRKISLRTASTLGALCETTWRLFPLRGEPPMTRFIAAELAKDHWFDLTAARRDLGYVPRISMAAGTAELVASLRAEKSTFSSVSR
;
A
#
# COMPACT_ATOMS: atom_id res chain seq x y z
N MET A 1 -62.57 -44.76 -14.94
CA MET A 1 -62.51 -43.26 -14.83
C MET A 1 -61.32 -42.88 -13.92
N ASN A 2 -60.22 -42.61 -14.54
CA ASN A 2 -59.01 -42.25 -13.80
C ASN A 2 -58.90 -40.73 -13.69
N ALA A 3 -58.85 -40.23 -12.47
CA ALA A 3 -58.60 -38.81 -12.18
C ALA A 3 -57.12 -38.53 -12.29
N PRO A 4 -56.69 -37.37 -12.84
CA PRO A 4 -55.29 -37.03 -12.96
C PRO A 4 -54.73 -36.50 -11.65
N LEU A 5 -53.53 -36.99 -11.28
CA LEU A 5 -52.70 -36.54 -10.19
C LEU A 5 -52.18 -35.13 -10.50
N MET A 6 -52.44 -34.19 -9.60
CA MET A 6 -51.86 -32.83 -9.59
C MET A 6 -50.36 -32.90 -9.22
N PRO A 7 -49.48 -32.14 -9.86
CA PRO A 7 -48.07 -32.10 -9.48
C PRO A 7 -47.87 -31.28 -8.15
N ALA A 8 -47.03 -31.84 -7.30
CA ALA A 8 -46.64 -31.25 -6.03
C ALA A 8 -45.91 -29.92 -6.26
N SER A 9 -46.26 -28.93 -5.43
CA SER A 9 -45.61 -27.61 -5.34
C SER A 9 -44.13 -27.76 -4.96
N PRO A 10 -43.22 -27.06 -5.59
CA PRO A 10 -41.80 -27.15 -5.20
C PRO A 10 -41.60 -26.44 -3.84
N ALA A 11 -41.22 -27.26 -2.85
CA ALA A 11 -40.81 -26.80 -1.52
C ALA A 11 -39.56 -25.95 -1.60
N ASN A 12 -39.61 -24.80 -0.91
CA ASN A 12 -38.53 -24.01 -0.32
C ASN A 12 -37.12 -24.19 -0.90
N ALA A 13 -36.76 -23.36 -1.88
CA ALA A 13 -35.40 -23.04 -2.13
C ALA A 13 -34.86 -22.25 -0.90
N PRO A 14 -33.66 -22.56 -0.38
CA PRO A 14 -33.08 -21.78 0.71
C PRO A 14 -32.91 -20.33 0.25
N ALA A 15 -33.35 -19.40 1.08
CA ALA A 15 -33.20 -17.97 0.85
C ALA A 15 -31.75 -17.69 0.46
N ALA A 16 -31.54 -17.18 -0.75
CA ALA A 16 -30.25 -16.70 -1.21
C ALA A 16 -29.71 -15.76 -0.12
N SER A 17 -28.58 -16.14 0.47
CA SER A 17 -27.85 -15.31 1.40
C SER A 17 -27.67 -13.93 0.74
N ARG A 18 -28.24 -12.89 1.32
CA ARG A 18 -28.06 -11.51 0.89
C ARG A 18 -26.58 -11.29 0.76
N SER A 19 -26.12 -11.11 -0.48
CA SER A 19 -24.75 -10.69 -0.76
C SER A 19 -24.41 -9.53 0.17
N PRO A 20 -23.26 -9.52 0.84
CA PRO A 20 -22.90 -8.41 1.72
C PRO A 20 -23.05 -7.14 0.88
N GLU A 21 -23.85 -6.22 1.41
CA GLU A 21 -24.16 -4.92 0.79
C GLU A 21 -22.85 -4.36 0.22
N LEU A 22 -22.77 -4.25 -1.12
CA LEU A 22 -21.54 -3.86 -1.84
C LEU A 22 -21.03 -2.56 -1.23
N SER A 23 -20.03 -2.68 -0.35
CA SER A 23 -19.55 -1.56 0.44
C SER A 23 -19.05 -0.46 -0.48
N ARG A 24 -19.52 0.77 -0.25
CA ARG A 24 -19.04 1.95 -0.97
C ARG A 24 -17.62 2.27 -0.51
N VAL A 25 -16.74 2.51 -1.47
CA VAL A 25 -15.32 2.72 -1.22
C VAL A 25 -14.91 4.11 -1.68
N LEU A 26 -14.18 4.82 -0.84
CA LEU A 26 -13.49 6.06 -1.23
C LEU A 26 -12.02 5.76 -1.46
N VAL A 27 -11.53 6.11 -2.66
CA VAL A 27 -10.09 6.04 -3.00
C VAL A 27 -9.57 7.45 -3.21
N THR A 28 -8.76 7.96 -2.31
CA THR A 28 -8.02 9.19 -2.57
C THR A 28 -6.81 8.88 -3.44
N GLY A 29 -6.49 9.74 -4.39
CA GLY A 29 -5.41 9.46 -5.34
C GLY A 29 -5.72 8.34 -6.34
N GLY A 30 -7.01 8.03 -6.55
CA GLY A 30 -7.47 6.98 -7.46
C GLY A 30 -7.11 7.18 -8.95
N THR A 31 -6.59 8.34 -9.32
CA THR A 31 -6.05 8.62 -10.66
C THR A 31 -4.53 8.47 -10.75
N GLY A 32 -3.85 8.23 -9.62
CA GLY A 32 -2.40 7.98 -9.56
C GLY A 32 -2.05 6.53 -9.87
N PHE A 33 -0.76 6.22 -9.94
CA PHE A 33 -0.25 4.92 -10.37
C PHE A 33 -0.81 3.73 -9.56
N LEU A 34 -0.63 3.73 -8.25
CA LEU A 34 -1.19 2.71 -7.35
C LEU A 34 -2.72 2.81 -7.27
N GLY A 35 -3.25 4.03 -7.04
CA GLY A 35 -4.67 4.23 -6.81
C GLY A 35 -5.52 3.82 -8.01
N ARG A 36 -5.06 4.07 -9.24
CA ARG A 36 -5.76 3.68 -10.47
C ARG A 36 -5.90 2.15 -10.57
N ARG A 37 -4.81 1.41 -10.34
CA ARG A 37 -4.84 -0.07 -10.34
C ARG A 37 -5.79 -0.60 -9.26
N LEU A 38 -5.76 0.00 -8.08
CA LEU A 38 -6.67 -0.35 -7.00
C LEU A 38 -8.14 -0.09 -7.40
N VAL A 39 -8.45 1.06 -7.99
CA VAL A 39 -9.80 1.38 -8.50
C VAL A 39 -10.25 0.36 -9.55
N GLU A 40 -9.38 0.03 -10.51
CA GLU A 40 -9.68 -0.96 -11.55
C GLU A 40 -10.01 -2.35 -10.97
N ARG A 41 -9.26 -2.77 -9.92
CA ARG A 41 -9.50 -4.03 -9.20
C ARG A 41 -10.81 -4.01 -8.39
N LEU A 42 -11.12 -2.89 -7.73
CA LEU A 42 -12.37 -2.71 -6.99
C LEU A 42 -13.59 -2.73 -7.92
N LEU A 43 -13.51 -2.06 -9.07
CA LEU A 43 -14.56 -2.10 -10.09
C LEU A 43 -14.77 -3.52 -10.65
N ALA A 44 -13.67 -4.24 -10.93
CA ALA A 44 -13.74 -5.62 -11.40
C ALA A 44 -14.39 -6.57 -10.35
N ALA A 45 -14.27 -6.22 -9.05
CA ALA A 45 -14.95 -6.92 -7.96
C ALA A 45 -16.40 -6.43 -7.74
N GLY A 46 -16.96 -5.58 -8.62
CA GLY A 46 -18.33 -5.09 -8.52
C GLY A 46 -18.56 -4.04 -7.41
N ARG A 47 -17.49 -3.42 -6.88
CA ARG A 47 -17.60 -2.43 -5.80
C ARG A 47 -18.06 -1.05 -6.33
N SER A 48 -18.85 -0.33 -5.56
CA SER A 48 -19.13 1.09 -5.80
C SER A 48 -17.94 1.94 -5.37
N VAL A 49 -17.27 2.58 -6.33
CA VAL A 49 -16.05 3.36 -6.08
C VAL A 49 -16.29 4.85 -6.25
N THR A 50 -15.88 5.61 -5.23
CA THR A 50 -15.76 7.07 -5.29
C THR A 50 -14.27 7.42 -5.30
N ILE A 51 -13.86 8.32 -6.17
CA ILE A 51 -12.50 8.89 -6.20
C ILE A 51 -12.57 10.34 -5.73
N LEU A 52 -11.69 10.70 -4.78
CA LEU A 52 -11.41 12.09 -4.46
C LEU A 52 -10.04 12.45 -5.03
N GLY A 53 -10.01 13.47 -5.86
CA GLY A 53 -8.78 13.88 -6.53
C GLY A 53 -8.90 15.20 -7.30
N ARG A 54 -7.77 15.71 -7.78
CA ARG A 54 -7.70 17.00 -8.49
C ARG A 54 -7.95 16.87 -10.00
N THR A 55 -7.53 15.77 -10.59
CA THR A 55 -7.57 15.53 -12.03
C THR A 55 -8.65 14.50 -12.33
N PRO A 56 -9.70 14.87 -13.11
CA PRO A 56 -10.73 13.94 -13.53
C PRO A 56 -10.18 12.75 -14.32
N ALA A 57 -10.90 11.65 -14.30
CA ALA A 57 -10.59 10.43 -15.05
C ALA A 57 -11.86 9.96 -15.81
N PRO A 58 -12.22 10.62 -16.93
CA PRO A 58 -13.46 10.36 -17.66
C PRO A 58 -13.65 8.89 -18.06
N GLU A 59 -12.57 8.16 -18.30
CA GLU A 59 -12.60 6.73 -18.61
C GLU A 59 -13.00 5.86 -17.40
N LEU A 60 -12.72 6.29 -16.18
CA LEU A 60 -13.19 5.62 -14.95
C LEU A 60 -14.63 6.02 -14.62
N GLU A 61 -14.99 7.27 -14.86
CA GLU A 61 -16.35 7.79 -14.68
C GLU A 61 -17.34 7.07 -15.60
N LYS A 62 -16.97 6.81 -16.88
CA LYS A 62 -17.75 5.97 -17.80
C LYS A 62 -17.96 4.54 -17.31
N ARG A 63 -17.11 4.05 -16.41
CA ARG A 63 -17.21 2.74 -15.78
C ARG A 63 -17.98 2.76 -14.45
N GLY A 64 -18.64 3.88 -14.12
CA GLY A 64 -19.49 4.03 -12.94
C GLY A 64 -18.76 4.55 -11.69
N VAL A 65 -17.54 5.07 -11.82
CA VAL A 65 -16.86 5.75 -10.71
C VAL A 65 -17.47 7.10 -10.45
N LEU A 66 -17.82 7.39 -9.20
CA LEU A 66 -18.16 8.76 -8.78
C LEU A 66 -16.88 9.55 -8.55
N PHE A 67 -16.68 10.65 -9.29
CA PHE A 67 -15.52 11.50 -9.13
C PHE A 67 -15.87 12.79 -8.36
N ILE A 68 -15.17 13.00 -7.21
CA ILE A 68 -15.25 14.22 -6.41
C ILE A 68 -13.98 15.03 -6.68
N ARG A 69 -14.14 16.17 -7.33
CA ARG A 69 -13.02 17.05 -7.64
C ARG A 69 -12.70 17.93 -6.44
N ALA A 70 -11.68 17.54 -5.67
CA ALA A 70 -11.20 18.30 -4.53
C ALA A 70 -9.69 18.06 -4.31
N SER A 71 -9.04 19.01 -3.64
CA SER A 71 -7.71 18.83 -3.07
C SER A 71 -7.83 18.25 -1.66
N LEU A 72 -6.82 17.50 -1.20
CA LEU A 72 -6.73 17.11 0.22
C LEU A 72 -6.57 18.31 1.17
N ASP A 73 -6.25 19.48 0.64
CA ASP A 73 -6.14 20.73 1.41
C ASP A 73 -7.52 21.35 1.71
N ASP A 74 -8.57 20.91 1.02
CA ASP A 74 -9.96 21.31 1.26
C ASP A 74 -10.62 20.37 2.27
N ALA A 75 -10.47 20.70 3.54
CA ALA A 75 -10.94 19.86 4.64
C ALA A 75 -12.46 19.61 4.57
N SER A 76 -13.27 20.60 4.16
CA SER A 76 -14.72 20.48 4.06
C SER A 76 -15.13 19.49 2.98
N ALA A 77 -14.57 19.63 1.77
CA ALA A 77 -14.85 18.71 0.67
C ALA A 77 -14.35 17.28 0.99
N VAL A 78 -13.21 17.16 1.67
CA VAL A 78 -12.65 15.86 2.10
C VAL A 78 -13.54 15.17 3.11
N GLN A 79 -14.06 15.90 4.10
CA GLN A 79 -14.98 15.34 5.10
C GLN A 79 -16.30 14.93 4.45
N ALA A 80 -16.90 15.79 3.64
CA ALA A 80 -18.14 15.51 2.91
C ALA A 80 -18.03 14.28 2.00
N ALA A 81 -16.86 14.03 1.41
CA ALA A 81 -16.62 12.87 0.55
C ALA A 81 -16.70 11.53 1.31
N CYS A 82 -16.66 11.53 2.64
CA CYS A 82 -16.79 10.33 3.47
C CYS A 82 -18.26 9.89 3.68
N ALA A 83 -19.24 10.69 3.27
CA ALA A 83 -20.65 10.38 3.46
C ALA A 83 -21.08 9.10 2.72
N GLY A 84 -21.65 8.14 3.47
CA GLY A 84 -22.09 6.85 2.94
C GLY A 84 -20.97 5.90 2.52
N ILE A 85 -19.72 6.19 2.88
CA ILE A 85 -18.54 5.35 2.62
C ILE A 85 -18.36 4.34 3.77
N THR A 86 -18.02 3.11 3.44
CA THR A 86 -17.70 2.07 4.43
C THR A 86 -16.20 1.86 4.59
N THR A 87 -15.44 2.02 3.50
CA THR A 87 -13.99 1.82 3.48
C THR A 87 -13.28 2.97 2.77
N ILE A 88 -12.20 3.48 3.34
CA ILE A 88 -11.32 4.46 2.73
C ILE A 88 -9.97 3.81 2.41
N PHE A 89 -9.56 3.87 1.14
CA PHE A 89 -8.18 3.64 0.72
C PHE A 89 -7.51 5.00 0.50
N HIS A 90 -6.66 5.38 1.42
CA HIS A 90 -5.95 6.66 1.36
C HIS A 90 -4.59 6.50 0.70
N THR A 91 -4.56 6.57 -0.65
CA THR A 91 -3.33 6.44 -1.45
C THR A 91 -2.76 7.79 -1.90
N ALA A 92 -3.52 8.88 -1.77
CA ALA A 92 -3.05 10.20 -2.13
C ALA A 92 -1.99 10.71 -1.16
N ALA A 93 -0.91 11.24 -1.71
CA ALA A 93 0.11 11.95 -0.95
C ALA A 93 0.82 12.97 -1.85
N LYS A 94 1.37 14.03 -1.26
CA LYS A 94 2.42 14.80 -1.89
C LYS A 94 3.71 14.00 -1.74
N VAL A 95 4.20 13.47 -2.87
CA VAL A 95 5.46 12.73 -2.96
C VAL A 95 6.58 13.63 -3.46
N GLY A 96 7.82 13.22 -3.27
CA GLY A 96 9.02 13.91 -3.71
C GLY A 96 10.04 14.04 -2.60
N VAL A 97 11.29 14.29 -2.98
CA VAL A 97 12.41 14.36 -2.04
C VAL A 97 12.75 15.79 -1.62
N TRP A 98 12.13 16.77 -2.29
CA TRP A 98 12.43 18.19 -2.14
C TRP A 98 11.16 19.06 -2.22
N GLY A 99 11.15 20.16 -1.48
CA GLY A 99 10.10 21.16 -1.48
C GLY A 99 9.89 21.79 -0.11
N ARG A 100 8.95 22.72 0.01
CA ARG A 100 8.61 23.37 1.28
C ARG A 100 7.92 22.36 2.20
N TYR A 101 8.35 22.32 3.46
CA TYR A 101 7.75 21.46 4.48
C TYR A 101 6.23 21.65 4.58
N ASP A 102 5.77 22.90 4.58
CA ASP A 102 4.35 23.24 4.72
C ASP A 102 3.47 22.63 3.61
N ASP A 103 4.01 22.52 2.39
CA ASP A 103 3.25 21.91 1.28
C ASP A 103 3.06 20.40 1.48
N PHE A 104 4.08 19.71 2.01
CA PHE A 104 3.96 18.30 2.39
C PHE A 104 3.06 18.13 3.60
N PHE A 105 3.20 19.01 4.59
CA PHE A 105 2.41 18.96 5.81
C PHE A 105 0.92 19.17 5.53
N ARG A 106 0.56 20.16 4.72
CA ARG A 106 -0.83 20.40 4.34
C ARG A 106 -1.45 19.17 3.68
N THR A 107 -0.82 18.63 2.65
CA THR A 107 -1.38 17.49 1.91
C THR A 107 -1.33 16.20 2.71
N ASN A 108 -0.16 15.85 3.28
CA ASN A 108 0.05 14.53 3.88
C ASN A 108 -0.49 14.44 5.31
N VAL A 109 -0.46 15.52 6.09
CA VAL A 109 -0.90 15.51 7.49
C VAL A 109 -2.31 16.09 7.62
N LEU A 110 -2.53 17.35 7.19
CA LEU A 110 -3.85 17.96 7.35
C LEU A 110 -4.92 17.25 6.50
N GLY A 111 -4.58 16.82 5.28
CA GLY A 111 -5.47 16.02 4.45
C GLY A 111 -5.83 14.68 5.10
N THR A 112 -4.87 14.00 5.72
CA THR A 112 -5.14 12.75 6.47
C THR A 112 -6.02 13.02 7.68
N ARG A 113 -5.80 14.12 8.42
CA ARG A 113 -6.64 14.53 9.55
C ARG A 113 -8.08 14.79 9.12
N ALA A 114 -8.27 15.49 7.99
CA ALA A 114 -9.60 15.75 7.44
C ALA A 114 -10.33 14.45 7.07
N LEU A 115 -9.63 13.48 6.45
CA LEU A 115 -10.19 12.15 6.17
C LEU A 115 -10.56 11.38 7.44
N LEU A 116 -9.71 11.41 8.46
CA LEU A 116 -9.99 10.74 9.74
C LEU A 116 -11.17 11.40 10.47
N ALA A 117 -11.30 12.72 10.41
CA ALA A 117 -12.44 13.45 10.96
C ALA A 117 -13.74 13.06 10.24
N GLY A 118 -13.76 13.13 8.90
CA GLY A 118 -14.91 12.72 8.10
C GLY A 118 -15.26 11.23 8.25
N ALA A 119 -14.24 10.37 8.40
CA ALA A 119 -14.44 8.96 8.64
C ALA A 119 -15.18 8.69 9.96
N ARG A 120 -14.85 9.41 11.02
CA ARG A 120 -15.55 9.31 12.32
C ARG A 120 -16.95 9.89 12.26
N GLU A 121 -17.11 11.06 11.63
CA GLU A 121 -18.39 11.75 11.50
C GLU A 121 -19.41 10.94 10.72
N HIS A 122 -18.98 10.30 9.61
CA HIS A 122 -19.86 9.55 8.72
C HIS A 122 -19.86 8.03 8.96
N GLY A 123 -19.24 7.53 10.04
CA GLY A 123 -19.29 6.13 10.43
C GLY A 123 -18.55 5.18 9.48
N VAL A 124 -17.46 5.64 8.85
CA VAL A 124 -16.56 4.78 8.06
C VAL A 124 -15.96 3.72 8.98
N ARG A 125 -15.96 2.47 8.53
CA ARG A 125 -15.51 1.34 9.36
C ARG A 125 -14.04 1.00 9.16
N HIS A 126 -13.51 1.16 7.94
CA HIS A 126 -12.16 0.72 7.59
C HIS A 126 -11.37 1.84 6.93
N PHE A 127 -10.14 2.02 7.37
CA PHE A 127 -9.23 3.03 6.84
C PHE A 127 -7.87 2.40 6.54
N ILE A 128 -7.57 2.21 5.27
CA ILE A 128 -6.30 1.65 4.79
C ILE A 128 -5.42 2.81 4.30
N HIS A 129 -4.32 3.06 5.00
CA HIS A 129 -3.39 4.14 4.69
C HIS A 129 -2.19 3.63 3.93
N THR A 130 -1.92 4.19 2.77
CA THR A 130 -0.66 3.97 2.05
C THR A 130 0.42 4.85 2.66
N SER A 131 1.27 4.26 3.47
CA SER A 131 2.46 4.87 4.05
C SER A 131 3.69 4.63 3.15
N THR A 132 4.87 4.53 3.73
CA THR A 132 6.14 4.31 3.04
C THR A 132 7.20 3.80 4.03
N PRO A 133 8.16 2.94 3.63
CA PRO A 133 9.27 2.59 4.50
C PRO A 133 10.13 3.77 4.94
N SER A 134 10.16 4.86 4.18
CA SER A 134 10.93 6.04 4.56
C SER A 134 10.49 6.69 5.88
N VAL A 135 9.33 6.31 6.44
CA VAL A 135 8.89 6.75 7.77
C VAL A 135 9.76 6.24 8.91
N VAL A 136 10.59 5.22 8.68
CA VAL A 136 11.59 4.72 9.64
C VAL A 136 13.02 5.10 9.25
N TYR A 137 13.17 6.03 8.30
CA TYR A 137 14.49 6.51 7.88
C TYR A 137 15.29 7.05 9.07
N ASN A 138 16.49 6.52 9.27
CA ASN A 138 17.41 6.90 10.34
C ASN A 138 18.83 7.25 9.83
N GLY A 139 18.99 7.34 8.50
CA GLY A 139 20.27 7.61 7.85
C GLY A 139 21.25 6.43 7.85
N ARG A 140 20.86 5.26 8.34
CA ARG A 140 21.67 4.02 8.33
C ARG A 140 21.17 3.07 7.26
N ALA A 141 21.91 1.98 7.00
CA ALA A 141 21.40 0.87 6.22
C ALA A 141 20.30 0.15 7.02
N LEU A 142 19.27 -0.31 6.32
CA LEU A 142 18.17 -1.09 6.87
C LEU A 142 18.21 -2.48 6.23
N VAL A 143 18.60 -3.48 7.02
CA VAL A 143 18.84 -4.84 6.54
C VAL A 143 17.88 -5.78 7.25
N GLY A 144 16.89 -6.32 6.52
CA GLY A 144 15.85 -7.18 7.11
C GLY A 144 15.06 -6.49 8.23
N ALA A 145 14.85 -5.18 8.07
CA ALA A 145 14.20 -4.39 9.11
C ALA A 145 12.70 -4.71 9.19
N ASP A 146 12.17 -4.79 10.40
CA ASP A 146 10.77 -5.04 10.69
C ASP A 146 10.04 -3.79 11.21
N GLU A 147 8.76 -3.94 11.54
CA GLU A 147 7.88 -2.86 11.97
C GLU A 147 8.20 -2.32 13.37
N SER A 148 9.12 -2.92 14.11
CA SER A 148 9.55 -2.46 15.44
C SER A 148 10.39 -1.17 15.40
N LEU A 149 10.91 -0.80 14.23
CA LEU A 149 11.67 0.42 14.05
C LEU A 149 10.84 1.66 14.37
N PRO A 150 11.39 2.62 15.14
CA PRO A 150 10.69 3.85 15.48
C PRO A 150 10.48 4.73 14.24
N LEU A 151 9.37 5.47 14.24
CA LEU A 151 9.10 6.47 13.23
C LEU A 151 10.13 7.60 13.30
N THR A 152 10.60 8.04 12.13
CA THR A 152 11.59 9.10 12.04
C THR A 152 11.08 10.44 12.58
N THR A 153 11.93 11.14 13.30
CA THR A 153 11.71 12.51 13.76
C THR A 153 12.68 13.51 13.11
N ALA A 154 13.67 12.99 12.37
CA ALA A 154 14.69 13.79 11.70
C ALA A 154 15.05 13.17 10.33
N CYS A 155 14.80 13.93 9.28
CA CYS A 155 15.16 13.54 7.90
C CYS A 155 15.48 14.79 7.08
N PRO A 156 16.48 14.75 6.17
CA PRO A 156 16.76 15.86 5.26
C PRO A 156 15.62 16.19 4.29
N SER A 157 14.71 15.25 4.07
CA SER A 157 13.54 15.41 3.21
C SER A 157 12.25 15.60 4.02
N PRO A 158 11.33 16.51 3.63
CA PRO A 158 10.06 16.70 4.32
C PRO A 158 9.08 15.52 4.13
N TYR A 159 9.22 14.73 3.07
CA TYR A 159 8.32 13.64 2.77
C TYR A 159 8.27 12.56 3.86
N PRO A 160 9.40 11.96 4.30
CA PRO A 160 9.40 10.98 5.37
C PRO A 160 8.81 11.52 6.68
N LEU A 161 9.15 12.75 7.04
CA LEU A 161 8.67 13.39 8.27
C LEU A 161 7.14 13.54 8.29
N THR A 162 6.56 14.06 7.21
CA THR A 162 5.12 14.27 7.12
C THR A 162 4.34 12.95 7.00
N LYS A 163 4.91 11.95 6.31
CA LYS A 163 4.32 10.60 6.25
C LYS A 163 4.40 9.88 7.61
N ALA A 164 5.46 10.06 8.39
CA ALA A 164 5.58 9.50 9.73
C ALA A 164 4.54 10.09 10.70
N ILE A 165 4.26 11.40 10.60
CA ILE A 165 3.22 12.05 11.38
C ILE A 165 1.85 11.49 10.98
N ALA A 166 1.53 11.45 9.68
CA ALA A 166 0.27 10.94 9.17
C ALA A 166 0.03 9.48 9.58
N GLU A 167 1.04 8.61 9.43
CA GLU A 167 0.96 7.21 9.84
C GLU A 167 0.66 7.07 11.34
N ARG A 168 1.39 7.80 12.18
CA ARG A 168 1.14 7.78 13.63
C ARG A 168 -0.31 8.16 13.95
N GLU A 169 -0.83 9.20 13.32
CA GLU A 169 -2.21 9.66 13.55
C GLU A 169 -3.24 8.64 13.07
N VAL A 170 -3.01 7.98 11.94
CA VAL A 170 -3.86 6.89 11.45
C VAL A 170 -3.87 5.71 12.42
N LEU A 171 -2.70 5.27 12.89
CA LEU A 171 -2.60 4.15 13.81
C LEU A 171 -3.23 4.47 15.18
N THR A 172 -3.03 5.70 15.68
CA THR A 172 -3.67 6.18 16.93
C THR A 172 -5.18 6.34 16.79
N ALA A 173 -5.70 6.56 15.57
CA ALA A 173 -7.13 6.68 15.31
C ALA A 173 -7.89 5.35 15.38
N HIS A 174 -7.17 4.22 15.48
CA HIS A 174 -7.77 2.90 15.56
C HIS A 174 -8.72 2.75 16.76
N SER A 175 -9.92 2.23 16.49
CA SER A 175 -10.94 1.97 17.50
C SER A 175 -11.88 0.85 17.04
N SER A 176 -12.82 0.44 17.88
CA SER A 176 -13.88 -0.51 17.49
C SER A 176 -14.78 0.03 16.37
N SER A 177 -14.99 1.35 16.30
CA SER A 177 -15.83 2.00 15.28
C SER A 177 -15.07 2.36 14.00
N LEU A 178 -13.75 2.60 14.08
CA LEU A 178 -12.89 2.92 12.92
C LEU A 178 -11.63 2.08 12.98
N ARG A 179 -11.59 1.00 12.21
CA ARG A 179 -10.42 0.11 12.13
C ARG A 179 -9.44 0.64 11.12
N THR A 180 -8.20 0.90 11.55
CA THR A 180 -7.17 1.49 10.71
C THR A 180 -5.99 0.55 10.53
N VAL A 181 -5.31 0.64 9.39
CA VAL A 181 -4.04 -0.05 9.10
C VAL A 181 -3.18 0.83 8.20
N ALA A 182 -1.87 0.77 8.37
CA ALA A 182 -0.92 1.43 7.50
C ALA A 182 -0.11 0.40 6.71
N LEU A 183 0.01 0.59 5.41
CA LEU A 183 0.87 -0.21 4.55
C LEU A 183 2.08 0.64 4.12
N ARG A 184 3.27 0.07 4.20
CA ARG A 184 4.54 0.70 3.83
C ARG A 184 5.09 0.07 2.55
N PRO A 185 4.47 0.31 1.36
CA PRO A 185 4.99 -0.22 0.11
C PRO A 185 6.32 0.46 -0.24
N HIS A 186 7.31 -0.35 -0.64
CA HIS A 186 8.65 0.15 -0.96
C HIS A 186 8.87 0.24 -2.46
N LEU A 187 9.26 1.42 -2.95
CA LEU A 187 9.62 1.68 -4.35
C LEU A 187 8.65 0.98 -5.32
N ILE A 188 7.39 1.43 -5.34
CA ILE A 188 6.36 0.85 -6.21
C ILE A 188 6.76 1.05 -7.67
N TRP A 189 6.80 -0.03 -8.45
CA TRP A 189 7.19 -0.04 -9.85
C TRP A 189 6.30 -0.98 -10.68
N GLY A 190 6.42 -0.91 -12.01
CA GLY A 190 5.68 -1.75 -12.95
C GLY A 190 5.30 -0.97 -14.22
N VAL A 191 4.48 -1.56 -15.07
CA VAL A 191 3.99 -0.93 -16.29
C VAL A 191 3.18 0.33 -15.95
N GLY A 192 3.54 1.46 -16.58
CA GLY A 192 2.91 2.76 -16.34
C GLY A 192 3.43 3.51 -15.11
N ASP A 193 4.56 3.06 -14.50
CA ASP A 193 5.24 3.82 -13.44
C ASP A 193 5.66 5.22 -13.94
N PRO A 194 5.17 6.31 -13.31
CA PRO A 194 5.52 7.66 -13.74
C PRO A 194 6.79 8.21 -13.07
N HIS A 195 7.39 7.48 -12.14
CA HIS A 195 8.39 8.05 -11.23
C HIS A 195 9.75 7.38 -11.28
N LEU A 196 9.85 6.10 -10.92
CA LEU A 196 11.14 5.42 -10.73
C LEU A 196 11.83 5.14 -12.06
N VAL A 197 11.17 4.35 -12.89
CA VAL A 197 11.76 3.86 -14.15
C VAL A 197 12.00 4.99 -15.15
N PRO A 198 11.06 5.91 -15.42
CA PRO A 198 11.30 7.03 -16.34
C PRO A 198 12.46 7.94 -15.90
N ARG A 199 12.62 8.18 -14.58
CA ARG A 199 13.74 8.98 -14.05
C ARG A 199 15.08 8.30 -14.24
N VAL A 200 15.16 6.98 -14.02
CA VAL A 200 16.37 6.18 -14.26
C VAL A 200 16.74 6.24 -15.73
N LEU A 201 15.81 5.97 -16.64
CA LEU A 201 16.02 5.99 -18.08
C LEU A 201 16.45 7.36 -18.59
N ALA A 202 15.74 8.43 -18.17
CA ALA A 202 16.08 9.79 -18.57
C ALA A 202 17.51 10.19 -18.14
N ARG A 203 17.91 9.83 -16.93
CA ARG A 203 19.28 10.11 -16.43
C ARG A 203 20.33 9.24 -17.11
N ALA A 204 20.03 7.99 -17.40
CA ALA A 204 20.94 7.10 -18.11
C ALA A 204 21.20 7.59 -19.54
N ARG A 205 20.12 7.91 -20.30
CA ARG A 205 20.20 8.47 -21.66
C ARG A 205 20.94 9.81 -21.73
N ALA A 206 20.77 10.64 -20.70
CA ALA A 206 21.51 11.90 -20.57
C ALA A 206 22.97 11.72 -20.13
N GLY A 207 23.44 10.48 -19.91
CA GLY A 207 24.80 10.20 -19.41
C GLY A 207 25.07 10.73 -18.00
N ARG A 208 24.01 11.03 -17.23
CA ARG A 208 24.07 11.65 -15.90
C ARG A 208 23.90 10.65 -14.74
N LEU A 209 23.53 9.41 -15.02
CA LEU A 209 23.39 8.38 -13.99
C LEU A 209 24.77 7.89 -13.55
N ARG A 210 24.95 7.74 -12.24
CA ARG A 210 26.19 7.29 -11.61
C ARG A 210 25.86 6.28 -10.53
N ILE A 211 26.62 5.23 -10.41
CA ILE A 211 26.58 4.31 -9.28
C ILE A 211 27.06 5.07 -8.04
N VAL A 212 26.25 5.13 -7.00
CA VAL A 212 26.62 5.77 -5.73
C VAL A 212 27.15 4.71 -4.77
N GLY A 213 28.32 4.94 -4.18
CA GLY A 213 28.97 3.99 -3.30
C GLY A 213 29.63 2.83 -4.04
N ALA A 214 29.67 1.66 -3.44
CA ALA A 214 30.24 0.44 -4.01
C ALA A 214 29.39 -0.12 -5.16
N GLY A 215 28.08 0.16 -5.16
CA GLY A 215 27.14 -0.40 -6.12
C GLY A 215 26.68 -1.82 -5.78
N GLN A 216 26.84 -2.22 -4.53
CA GLN A 216 26.49 -3.55 -4.01
C GLN A 216 25.35 -3.49 -2.97
N ASN A 217 24.68 -2.36 -2.88
CA ASN A 217 23.55 -2.21 -1.96
C ASN A 217 22.35 -3.02 -2.44
N GLN A 218 21.73 -3.73 -1.48
CA GLN A 218 20.50 -4.47 -1.68
C GLN A 218 19.29 -3.62 -1.36
N VAL A 219 18.31 -3.70 -2.24
CA VAL A 219 17.05 -2.97 -2.12
C VAL A 219 15.92 -3.90 -2.48
N ASP A 220 14.87 -3.93 -1.70
CA ASP A 220 13.65 -4.54 -2.15
C ASP A 220 12.71 -3.49 -2.75
N MET A 221 11.82 -3.97 -3.59
CA MET A 221 10.84 -3.15 -4.29
C MET A 221 9.51 -3.90 -4.32
N VAL A 222 8.42 -3.22 -4.65
CA VAL A 222 7.13 -3.88 -4.81
C VAL A 222 6.55 -3.61 -6.20
N HIS A 223 6.15 -4.67 -6.91
CA HIS A 223 5.37 -4.52 -8.12
C HIS A 223 3.99 -3.93 -7.80
N VAL A 224 3.49 -3.02 -8.63
CA VAL A 224 2.24 -2.29 -8.36
C VAL A 224 1.05 -3.22 -8.08
N GLU A 225 0.92 -4.34 -8.81
CA GLU A 225 -0.15 -5.32 -8.58
C GLU A 225 -0.03 -6.02 -7.22
N ASN A 226 1.18 -6.35 -6.77
CA ASN A 226 1.42 -6.88 -5.43
C ASN A 226 1.08 -5.86 -4.35
N ALA A 227 1.38 -4.57 -4.59
CA ALA A 227 0.97 -3.50 -3.68
C ALA A 227 -0.56 -3.37 -3.62
N VAL A 228 -1.27 -3.49 -4.74
CA VAL A 228 -2.75 -3.52 -4.77
C VAL A 228 -3.29 -4.71 -3.99
N ASP A 229 -2.74 -5.90 -4.19
CA ASP A 229 -3.15 -7.10 -3.44
C ASP A 229 -3.00 -6.88 -1.93
N ALA A 230 -1.89 -6.26 -1.48
CA ALA A 230 -1.70 -5.95 -0.06
C ALA A 230 -2.78 -5.01 0.49
N HIS A 231 -3.25 -4.02 -0.29
CA HIS A 231 -4.34 -3.13 0.12
C HIS A 231 -5.66 -3.87 0.27
N LEU A 232 -5.98 -4.75 -0.67
CA LEU A 232 -7.22 -5.56 -0.64
C LEU A 232 -7.18 -6.59 0.50
N LEU A 233 -6.03 -7.23 0.73
CA LEU A 233 -5.84 -8.16 1.85
C LEU A 233 -5.93 -7.44 3.20
N ALA A 234 -5.41 -6.23 3.32
CA ALA A 234 -5.52 -5.43 4.53
C ALA A 234 -6.99 -5.04 4.83
N GLU A 235 -7.77 -4.64 3.81
CA GLU A 235 -9.21 -4.43 3.97
C GLU A 235 -9.89 -5.73 4.45
N TYR A 236 -9.63 -6.83 3.76
CA TYR A 236 -10.21 -8.13 4.12
C TYR A 236 -9.89 -8.51 5.57
N ALA A 237 -8.64 -8.40 5.99
CA ALA A 237 -8.22 -8.70 7.35
C ALA A 237 -8.91 -7.81 8.40
N LEU A 238 -9.11 -6.51 8.09
CA LEU A 238 -9.88 -5.61 8.96
C LEU A 238 -11.36 -6.01 9.06
N THR A 239 -11.96 -6.60 8.01
CA THR A 239 -13.36 -7.06 8.04
C THR A 239 -13.55 -8.31 8.89
N GLN A 240 -12.54 -9.19 8.97
CA GLN A 240 -12.60 -10.44 9.74
C GLN A 240 -12.39 -10.24 11.25
N CYS A 241 -11.84 -9.12 11.69
CA CYS A 241 -11.69 -8.79 13.10
C CYS A 241 -13.04 -8.46 13.71
N HIS A 242 -13.77 -9.45 14.24
CA HIS A 242 -14.98 -9.21 15.04
C HIS A 242 -14.57 -8.62 16.39
N PRO A 243 -15.35 -7.67 16.96
CA PRO A 243 -15.14 -7.24 18.35
C PRO A 243 -15.34 -8.46 19.28
N LEU A 244 -14.43 -8.65 20.22
CA LEU A 244 -14.46 -9.72 21.25
C LEU A 244 -15.69 -9.62 22.20
N GLY A 245 -16.86 -9.17 21.73
CA GLY A 245 -18.06 -8.95 22.54
C GLY A 245 -19.23 -9.89 22.28
N ASP A 246 -19.34 -10.48 21.08
CA ASP A 246 -20.59 -11.18 20.69
C ASP A 246 -20.54 -12.71 20.83
N THR A 247 -19.46 -13.30 21.35
CA THR A 247 -19.35 -14.76 21.48
C THR A 247 -19.80 -15.32 22.83
N LEU A 248 -20.22 -14.50 23.80
CA LEU A 248 -20.67 -14.98 25.10
C LEU A 248 -22.16 -15.41 25.16
N ASP A 249 -22.99 -15.04 24.19
CA ASP A 249 -24.43 -15.38 24.22
C ASP A 249 -24.80 -16.69 23.52
N ASN A 250 -23.90 -17.27 22.71
CA ASN A 250 -24.19 -18.55 22.02
C ASN A 250 -23.73 -19.81 22.77
N ALA A 251 -22.93 -19.66 23.83
CA ALA A 251 -22.50 -20.82 24.64
C ALA A 251 -23.54 -21.28 25.66
N LYS A 252 -24.62 -20.53 25.90
CA LYS A 252 -25.67 -20.87 26.90
C LYS A 252 -26.86 -21.63 26.34
N LYS A 253 -26.94 -21.92 25.06
CA LYS A 253 -28.12 -22.59 24.45
C LYS A 253 -27.95 -24.08 24.14
N ASN A 254 -26.80 -24.68 24.42
CA ASN A 254 -26.60 -26.14 24.20
C ASN A 254 -26.23 -26.89 25.50
N GLN A 255 -27.00 -26.73 26.58
CA GLN A 255 -27.00 -27.68 27.66
C GLN A 255 -28.23 -28.57 27.51
N CYS A 256 -28.11 -29.67 26.80
CA CYS A 256 -28.98 -30.82 26.97
C CYS A 256 -28.30 -31.79 27.95
N HIS A 257 -28.96 -32.05 29.07
CA HIS A 257 -28.58 -33.11 30.00
C HIS A 257 -28.65 -34.49 29.34
N PRO A 258 -27.78 -35.41 29.77
CA PRO A 258 -28.25 -36.79 30.00
C PRO A 258 -27.97 -37.26 31.41
N LEU A 259 -28.92 -37.99 31.94
CA LEU A 259 -28.91 -38.79 33.15
C LEU A 259 -28.06 -40.05 32.98
N GLY A 260 -27.29 -40.36 34.05
CA GLY A 260 -27.01 -41.68 34.61
C GLY A 260 -26.13 -42.63 33.78
N ASP A 261 -25.12 -43.23 34.23
CA ASP A 261 -24.97 -44.20 35.31
C ASP A 261 -23.49 -44.65 35.47
N THR A 262 -23.18 -45.10 36.64
CA THR A 262 -21.95 -45.56 37.24
C THR A 262 -21.23 -46.72 36.54
N ARG A 263 -19.87 -46.73 36.54
CA ARG A 263 -18.92 -47.72 37.14
C ARG A 263 -17.51 -47.67 36.53
N GLY A 264 -16.55 -47.43 37.40
CA GLY A 264 -15.27 -48.10 37.62
C GLY A 264 -14.24 -48.24 36.46
N GLY A 265 -13.04 -47.70 36.66
CA GLY A 265 -11.85 -48.08 35.94
C GLY A 265 -10.86 -46.93 35.74
N GLU A 266 -9.97 -46.71 36.72
CA GLU A 266 -8.81 -45.81 36.62
C GLU A 266 -7.84 -46.29 35.55
N THR A 267 -7.68 -45.51 34.50
CA THR A 267 -6.44 -45.43 33.70
C THR A 267 -6.16 -43.97 33.46
N MET A 268 -5.16 -43.42 34.11
CA MET A 268 -4.65 -42.08 33.87
C MET A 268 -4.15 -42.00 32.41
N ARG A 269 -4.97 -41.51 31.54
CA ARG A 269 -4.53 -40.97 30.23
C ARG A 269 -4.24 -39.50 30.45
N ALA A 270 -2.98 -39.10 30.18
CA ALA A 270 -2.59 -37.73 30.11
C ALA A 270 -3.48 -37.00 29.08
N GLU A 271 -4.30 -36.09 29.55
CA GLU A 271 -5.06 -35.20 28.66
C GLU A 271 -4.06 -34.36 27.84
N PRO A 272 -4.28 -34.25 26.52
CA PRO A 272 -3.49 -33.33 25.72
C PRO A 272 -3.79 -31.91 26.22
N VAL A 273 -2.75 -31.21 26.70
CA VAL A 273 -2.80 -29.79 27.03
C VAL A 273 -3.28 -29.05 25.76
N GLN A 274 -4.55 -28.70 25.70
CA GLN A 274 -5.08 -27.83 24.70
C GLN A 274 -4.40 -26.47 24.87
N ARG A 275 -3.41 -26.19 24.02
CA ARG A 275 -2.88 -24.82 23.89
C ARG A 275 -4.09 -23.95 23.53
N PRO A 276 -4.38 -22.88 24.27
CA PRO A 276 -5.45 -21.95 23.91
C PRO A 276 -5.17 -21.50 22.46
N ALA A 277 -6.16 -21.66 21.57
CA ALA A 277 -6.09 -21.14 20.22
C ALA A 277 -5.84 -19.64 20.34
N MET A 278 -4.63 -19.19 20.02
CA MET A 278 -4.31 -17.77 19.99
C MET A 278 -5.22 -17.14 18.96
N SER A 279 -6.11 -16.26 19.43
CA SER A 279 -6.88 -15.42 18.53
C SER A 279 -5.91 -14.76 17.55
N PRO A 280 -6.22 -14.72 16.24
CA PRO A 280 -5.33 -14.07 15.28
C PRO A 280 -5.05 -12.63 15.75
N PRO A 281 -3.80 -12.18 15.72
CA PRO A 281 -3.46 -10.85 16.19
C PRO A 281 -4.28 -9.81 15.42
N SER A 282 -4.87 -8.87 16.15
CA SER A 282 -5.64 -7.79 15.54
C SER A 282 -4.76 -7.03 14.53
N VAL A 283 -5.21 -6.93 13.28
CA VAL A 283 -4.54 -6.18 12.20
C VAL A 283 -4.69 -4.66 12.43
N GLY A 284 -5.75 -4.28 13.12
CA GLY A 284 -6.06 -2.87 13.36
C GLY A 284 -5.03 -2.16 14.24
N GLY A 285 -4.73 -0.91 13.90
CA GLY A 285 -3.75 -0.08 14.59
C GLY A 285 -2.29 -0.47 14.31
N ARG A 286 -2.01 -1.27 13.29
CA ARG A 286 -0.66 -1.75 12.93
C ARG A 286 -0.19 -1.22 11.58
N ALA A 287 1.12 -1.21 11.40
CA ALA A 287 1.77 -0.96 10.11
C ALA A 287 2.39 -2.26 9.58
N TYR A 288 2.57 -2.33 8.24
CA TYR A 288 3.17 -3.49 7.56
C TYR A 288 4.06 -3.04 6.42
N PHE A 289 5.28 -3.55 6.35
CA PHE A 289 6.11 -3.42 5.17
C PHE A 289 5.57 -4.28 4.03
N ILE A 290 5.56 -3.72 2.82
CA ILE A 290 5.04 -4.38 1.62
C ILE A 290 6.08 -4.28 0.51
N THR A 291 6.68 -5.41 0.18
CA THR A 291 7.68 -5.54 -0.89
C THR A 291 7.46 -6.84 -1.66
N ASN A 292 8.26 -7.10 -2.68
CA ASN A 292 8.23 -8.40 -3.36
C ASN A 292 8.86 -9.53 -2.52
N GLY A 293 9.56 -9.19 -1.42
CA GLY A 293 10.30 -10.18 -0.62
C GLY A 293 11.49 -10.79 -1.36
N GLU A 294 11.95 -10.15 -2.41
CA GLU A 294 13.06 -10.53 -3.28
C GLU A 294 14.04 -9.34 -3.37
N PRO A 295 14.91 -9.11 -2.34
CA PRO A 295 15.89 -8.03 -2.41
C PRO A 295 16.85 -8.22 -3.57
N VAL A 296 17.08 -7.16 -4.34
CA VAL A 296 17.97 -7.14 -5.50
C VAL A 296 19.15 -6.20 -5.29
N TYR A 297 20.27 -6.47 -5.91
CA TYR A 297 21.34 -5.48 -6.03
C TYR A 297 20.83 -4.36 -6.95
N LEU A 298 20.56 -3.17 -6.39
CA LEU A 298 19.91 -2.07 -7.09
C LEU A 298 20.57 -1.75 -8.43
N TRP A 299 21.89 -1.61 -8.43
CA TRP A 299 22.64 -1.22 -9.62
C TRP A 299 22.77 -2.33 -10.65
N ALA A 300 22.76 -3.59 -10.23
CA ALA A 300 22.69 -4.74 -11.15
C ALA A 300 21.34 -4.75 -11.85
N TRP A 301 20.23 -4.65 -11.11
CA TRP A 301 18.87 -4.61 -11.66
C TRP A 301 18.68 -3.42 -12.62
N ILE A 302 19.18 -2.21 -12.26
CA ILE A 302 19.15 -1.05 -13.17
C ILE A 302 19.91 -1.34 -14.46
N ASN A 303 21.09 -1.94 -14.39
CA ASN A 303 21.88 -2.24 -15.57
C ASN A 303 21.25 -3.34 -16.44
N GLU A 304 20.66 -4.37 -15.84
CA GLU A 304 19.89 -5.39 -16.56
C GLU A 304 18.72 -4.76 -17.31
N LEU A 305 17.97 -3.86 -16.67
CA LEU A 305 16.88 -3.12 -17.30
C LEU A 305 17.37 -2.26 -18.47
N LEU A 306 18.47 -1.51 -18.28
CA LEU A 306 19.06 -0.68 -19.35
C LEU A 306 19.48 -1.51 -20.53
N VAL A 307 20.24 -2.59 -20.32
CA VAL A 307 20.70 -3.50 -21.37
C VAL A 307 19.52 -4.13 -22.10
N ALA A 308 18.49 -4.58 -21.37
CA ALA A 308 17.27 -5.12 -21.96
C ALA A 308 16.53 -4.10 -22.86
N LEU A 309 16.67 -2.80 -22.61
CA LEU A 309 16.08 -1.73 -23.42
C LEU A 309 17.01 -1.21 -24.53
N GLY A 310 18.21 -1.80 -24.69
CA GLY A 310 19.21 -1.39 -25.67
C GLY A 310 19.96 -0.12 -25.28
N GLU A 311 19.96 0.23 -23.98
CA GLU A 311 20.72 1.35 -23.44
C GLU A 311 22.04 0.88 -22.82
N PRO A 312 23.12 1.68 -22.86
CA PRO A 312 24.41 1.29 -22.27
C PRO A 312 24.29 1.18 -20.74
N PRO A 313 24.96 0.20 -20.12
CA PRO A 313 24.98 0.06 -18.67
C PRO A 313 25.75 1.21 -18.01
N VAL A 314 25.36 1.52 -16.76
CA VAL A 314 26.04 2.51 -15.93
C VAL A 314 27.31 1.89 -15.34
N THR A 315 28.47 2.47 -15.66
CA THR A 315 29.76 2.00 -15.16
C THR A 315 30.47 3.01 -14.27
N ARG A 316 30.15 4.30 -14.43
CA ARG A 316 30.81 5.38 -13.68
C ARG A 316 30.30 5.40 -12.24
N LYS A 317 31.21 5.46 -11.27
CA LYS A 317 30.93 5.48 -9.83
C LYS A 317 31.23 6.85 -9.22
N ILE A 318 30.52 7.16 -8.16
CA ILE A 318 30.77 8.29 -7.26
C ILE A 318 30.70 7.81 -5.81
N SER A 319 31.62 8.27 -4.95
CA SER A 319 31.55 7.88 -3.54
C SER A 319 30.31 8.44 -2.85
N LEU A 320 29.80 7.74 -1.83
CA LEU A 320 28.68 8.25 -1.03
C LEU A 320 29.01 9.61 -0.39
N ARG A 321 30.26 9.81 0.07
CA ARG A 321 30.71 11.09 0.63
C ARG A 321 30.60 12.21 -0.41
N THR A 322 31.14 12.00 -1.61
CA THR A 322 31.06 12.98 -2.70
C THR A 322 29.62 13.26 -3.11
N ALA A 323 28.79 12.21 -3.25
CA ALA A 323 27.37 12.36 -3.59
C ALA A 323 26.60 13.14 -2.50
N SER A 324 26.89 12.89 -1.21
CA SER A 324 26.28 13.59 -0.08
C SER A 324 26.73 15.04 0.00
N THR A 325 28.01 15.34 -0.24
CA THR A 325 28.52 16.72 -0.27
C THR A 325 27.89 17.51 -1.42
N LEU A 326 27.81 16.90 -2.61
CA LEU A 326 27.12 17.49 -3.76
C LEU A 326 25.63 17.71 -3.45
N GLY A 327 24.99 16.73 -2.79
CA GLY A 327 23.60 16.84 -2.33
C GLY A 327 23.43 18.02 -1.39
N ALA A 328 24.30 18.18 -0.39
CA ALA A 328 24.24 19.31 0.55
C ALA A 328 24.43 20.67 -0.17
N LEU A 329 25.35 20.73 -1.13
CA LEU A 329 25.54 21.95 -1.95
C LEU A 329 24.30 22.27 -2.78
N CYS A 330 23.74 21.29 -3.47
CA CYS A 330 22.50 21.45 -4.23
C CYS A 330 21.33 21.89 -3.32
N GLU A 331 21.15 21.25 -2.17
CA GLU A 331 20.11 21.62 -1.21
C GLU A 331 20.27 23.08 -0.72
N THR A 332 21.50 23.51 -0.44
CA THR A 332 21.78 24.89 -0.02
C THR A 332 21.50 25.88 -1.14
N THR A 333 21.92 25.57 -2.37
CA THR A 333 21.66 26.40 -3.55
C THR A 333 20.15 26.58 -3.79
N TRP A 334 19.37 25.48 -3.74
CA TRP A 334 17.91 25.52 -3.92
C TRP A 334 17.16 26.22 -2.78
N ARG A 335 17.77 26.30 -1.59
CA ARG A 335 17.22 27.08 -0.46
C ARG A 335 17.50 28.57 -0.59
N LEU A 336 18.70 28.93 -1.03
CA LEU A 336 19.10 30.33 -1.16
C LEU A 336 18.51 30.99 -2.42
N PHE A 337 18.41 30.22 -3.49
CA PHE A 337 17.87 30.67 -4.77
C PHE A 337 16.59 29.86 -5.05
N PRO A 338 15.42 30.49 -5.30
CA PRO A 338 14.15 29.79 -5.53
C PRO A 338 14.14 29.14 -6.94
N LEU A 339 15.01 28.18 -7.15
CA LEU A 339 15.14 27.45 -8.38
C LEU A 339 13.92 26.54 -8.60
N ARG A 340 13.46 26.42 -9.84
CA ARG A 340 12.34 25.53 -10.19
C ARG A 340 12.76 24.05 -10.17
N GLY A 341 11.86 23.18 -9.74
CA GLY A 341 12.07 21.74 -9.73
C GLY A 341 12.87 21.23 -8.53
N GLU A 342 13.20 19.94 -8.58
CA GLU A 342 13.99 19.26 -7.54
C GLU A 342 15.50 19.40 -7.80
N PRO A 343 16.34 19.51 -6.76
CA PRO A 343 17.78 19.44 -6.89
C PRO A 343 18.21 18.16 -7.64
N PRO A 344 19.24 18.20 -8.47
CA PRO A 344 19.73 17.03 -9.18
C PRO A 344 20.23 15.92 -8.24
N MET A 345 20.64 16.27 -7.02
CA MET A 345 21.03 15.36 -5.94
C MET A 345 20.63 15.96 -4.62
N THR A 346 20.21 15.11 -3.66
CA THR A 346 20.00 15.46 -2.24
C THR A 346 20.76 14.45 -1.37
N ARG A 347 21.04 14.83 -0.12
CA ARG A 347 21.65 13.90 0.86
C ARG A 347 20.79 12.65 1.05
N PHE A 348 19.48 12.82 1.05
CA PHE A 348 18.53 11.72 1.14
C PHE A 348 18.66 10.77 -0.04
N ILE A 349 18.60 11.26 -1.29
CA ILE A 349 18.79 10.43 -2.50
C ILE A 349 20.15 9.74 -2.49
N ALA A 350 21.23 10.44 -2.10
CA ALA A 350 22.55 9.86 -2.04
C ALA A 350 22.62 8.65 -1.08
N ALA A 351 21.93 8.73 0.06
CA ALA A 351 21.84 7.63 1.01
C ALA A 351 21.01 6.46 0.44
N GLU A 352 19.84 6.73 -0.14
CA GLU A 352 18.96 5.70 -0.74
C GLU A 352 19.65 4.94 -1.90
N LEU A 353 20.47 5.61 -2.69
CA LEU A 353 21.19 5.00 -3.81
C LEU A 353 22.43 4.20 -3.41
N ALA A 354 22.90 4.30 -2.15
CA ALA A 354 24.17 3.71 -1.72
C ALA A 354 24.05 2.69 -0.60
N LYS A 355 22.94 2.70 0.17
CA LYS A 355 22.76 1.87 1.36
C LYS A 355 21.77 0.76 1.11
N ASP A 356 21.92 -0.32 1.87
CA ASP A 356 20.91 -1.38 1.90
C ASP A 356 19.63 -0.86 2.52
N HIS A 357 18.48 -1.19 1.92
CA HIS A 357 17.16 -0.98 2.49
C HIS A 357 16.18 -2.04 1.95
N TRP A 358 16.07 -3.11 2.74
CA TRP A 358 15.10 -4.17 2.53
C TRP A 358 14.50 -4.63 3.85
N PHE A 359 13.29 -5.19 3.80
CA PHE A 359 12.42 -5.34 4.96
C PHE A 359 11.92 -6.77 5.14
N ASP A 360 11.67 -7.15 6.39
CA ASP A 360 11.05 -8.42 6.75
C ASP A 360 9.53 -8.34 6.51
N LEU A 361 9.00 -9.34 5.81
CA LEU A 361 7.57 -9.46 5.51
C LEU A 361 6.83 -10.44 6.44
N THR A 362 7.46 -10.93 7.48
CA THR A 362 6.88 -11.94 8.38
C THR A 362 5.54 -11.49 8.95
N ALA A 363 5.43 -10.23 9.38
CA ALA A 363 4.18 -9.67 9.90
C ALA A 363 3.10 -9.60 8.81
N ALA A 364 3.42 -9.10 7.62
CA ALA A 364 2.47 -9.02 6.50
C ALA A 364 1.99 -10.40 6.05
N ARG A 365 2.89 -11.39 6.01
CA ARG A 365 2.54 -12.77 5.67
C ARG A 365 1.62 -13.41 6.70
N ARG A 366 1.94 -13.26 7.98
CA ARG A 366 1.19 -13.85 9.09
C ARG A 366 -0.19 -13.22 9.25
N ASP A 367 -0.27 -11.89 9.25
CA ASP A 367 -1.47 -11.15 9.65
C ASP A 367 -2.40 -10.84 8.47
N LEU A 368 -1.84 -10.57 7.29
CA LEU A 368 -2.60 -10.25 6.07
C LEU A 368 -2.69 -11.44 5.09
N GLY A 369 -1.90 -12.50 5.29
CA GLY A 369 -1.76 -13.56 4.27
C GLY A 369 -1.07 -13.06 3.00
N TYR A 370 -0.26 -11.99 3.10
CA TYR A 370 0.37 -11.37 1.95
C TYR A 370 1.44 -12.27 1.32
N VAL A 371 1.23 -12.65 0.07
CA VAL A 371 2.20 -13.37 -0.77
C VAL A 371 2.30 -12.64 -2.11
N PRO A 372 3.46 -12.09 -2.48
CA PRO A 372 3.65 -11.46 -3.78
C PRO A 372 3.39 -12.45 -4.92
N ARG A 373 2.49 -12.10 -5.85
CA ARG A 373 2.15 -12.95 -7.01
C ARG A 373 3.09 -12.75 -8.19
N ILE A 374 3.56 -11.51 -8.37
CA ILE A 374 4.43 -11.13 -9.46
C ILE A 374 5.85 -11.04 -8.91
N SER A 375 6.73 -11.93 -9.38
CA SER A 375 8.15 -11.91 -9.01
C SER A 375 8.90 -10.71 -9.62
N MET A 376 10.08 -10.40 -9.09
CA MET A 376 10.96 -9.38 -9.68
C MET A 376 11.28 -9.68 -11.15
N ALA A 377 11.56 -10.94 -11.48
CA ALA A 377 11.87 -11.36 -12.84
C ALA A 377 10.68 -11.19 -13.80
N ALA A 378 9.49 -11.67 -13.39
CA ALA A 378 8.28 -11.58 -14.21
C ALA A 378 7.86 -10.11 -14.46
N GLY A 379 7.84 -9.28 -13.41
CA GLY A 379 7.49 -7.87 -13.54
C GLY A 379 8.51 -7.09 -14.36
N THR A 380 9.82 -7.41 -14.26
CA THR A 380 10.86 -6.77 -15.09
C THR A 380 10.66 -7.14 -16.57
N ALA A 381 10.34 -8.40 -16.87
CA ALA A 381 10.06 -8.83 -18.24
C ALA A 381 8.84 -8.11 -18.83
N GLU A 382 7.75 -8.00 -18.06
CA GLU A 382 6.53 -7.27 -18.44
C GLU A 382 6.84 -5.78 -18.72
N LEU A 383 7.58 -5.12 -17.82
CA LEU A 383 7.98 -3.73 -17.96
C LEU A 383 8.82 -3.50 -19.21
N VAL A 384 9.82 -4.35 -19.46
CA VAL A 384 10.66 -4.27 -20.67
C VAL A 384 9.83 -4.43 -21.94
N ALA A 385 8.91 -5.38 -21.97
CA ALA A 385 8.01 -5.59 -23.12
C ALA A 385 7.15 -4.35 -23.39
N SER A 386 6.56 -3.74 -22.36
CA SER A 386 5.76 -2.51 -22.48
C SER A 386 6.59 -1.34 -23.02
N LEU A 387 7.75 -1.08 -22.44
CA LEU A 387 8.61 0.04 -22.85
C LEU A 387 9.16 -0.12 -24.27
N ARG A 388 9.40 -1.36 -24.73
CA ARG A 388 9.78 -1.64 -26.12
C ARG A 388 8.63 -1.37 -27.09
N ALA A 389 7.40 -1.77 -26.73
CA ALA A 389 6.20 -1.52 -27.53
C ALA A 389 5.94 -0.02 -27.70
N GLU A 390 6.04 0.76 -26.63
CA GLU A 390 5.91 2.22 -26.68
C GLU A 390 6.95 2.86 -27.63
N LYS A 391 8.22 2.42 -27.56
CA LYS A 391 9.30 2.92 -28.42
C LYS A 391 9.01 2.62 -29.90
N SER A 392 8.46 1.44 -30.23
CA SER A 392 8.12 1.07 -31.60
C SER A 392 6.98 1.90 -32.18
N THR A 393 5.94 2.18 -31.36
CA THR A 393 4.79 2.99 -31.76
C THR A 393 5.20 4.43 -32.06
N PHE A 394 6.06 5.04 -31.26
CA PHE A 394 6.58 6.40 -31.53
C PHE A 394 7.45 6.46 -32.79
N SER A 395 8.23 5.42 -33.07
CA SER A 395 9.08 5.34 -34.28
C SER A 395 8.28 5.18 -35.57
N SER A 396 7.07 4.58 -35.51
CA SER A 396 6.19 4.40 -36.66
C SER A 396 5.35 5.64 -37.00
N VAL A 397 5.05 6.51 -36.01
CA VAL A 397 4.29 7.76 -36.19
C VAL A 397 5.17 8.93 -36.70
N SER A 398 6.49 8.79 -36.54
CA SER A 398 7.47 9.82 -36.96
C SER A 398 8.05 9.57 -38.37
N ARG A 399 7.55 8.59 -39.09
CA ARG A 399 7.83 8.34 -40.52
C ARG A 399 6.59 8.63 -41.36
#